data_fea8902c473cba02b41484f36045f1f4
#
_entry.id   fea8902c473cba02b41484f36045f1f4
#
_cell.length_a   1.000
_cell.length_b   1.000
_cell.length_c   1.000
_cell.angle_alpha   90.00
_cell.angle_beta   90.00
_cell.angle_gamma   90.00
#
_symmetry.space_group_name_H-M   'P 1'
#
loop_
_entity.id
_entity.type
_entity.pdbx_description
1 polymer ?
#
loop_
_entity_poly.entity_id
_entity_poly.type
_entity_poly.pdbx_seq_one_letter_code
_entity_poly.pdbx_strand_id
1 'polypeptide(L)'
;LDNLLRYPGVKNILCNRTNNLDFDKALEKGEITLLCTRRGDLGPNAHKAFGLFFILLMQQSILSRPGNDTTRIPHFLYIDTFPDFICKATEPIFTVYRKYKVATVLDSQNLSQLEGEGNSSNGPGKHFRDTILANCVNKIIFGNALPEDLPWWEQELQTKREWQWKKSYQMDPSKKDYGYDSKASDIGFN
;
A
#
# COMPACT_ATOMS: atom_id res chain seq x y z
N LEU A 1 3.35 14.86 -23.61
CA LEU A 1 2.49 16.01 -23.22
C LEU A 1 1.30 16.13 -24.16
N ASP A 2 1.48 16.07 -25.47
CA ASP A 2 0.39 16.23 -26.44
C ASP A 2 -0.75 15.25 -26.26
N ASN A 3 -0.46 13.99 -25.91
CA ASN A 3 -1.48 12.98 -25.65
C ASN A 3 -2.31 13.29 -24.40
N LEU A 4 -1.74 13.90 -23.39
CA LEU A 4 -2.45 14.34 -22.18
C LEU A 4 -3.35 15.54 -22.46
N LEU A 5 -2.88 16.51 -23.26
CA LEU A 5 -3.60 17.72 -23.59
C LEU A 5 -4.75 17.50 -24.60
N ARG A 6 -4.84 16.30 -25.20
CA ARG A 6 -5.99 15.92 -26.04
C ARG A 6 -7.30 15.72 -25.22
N TYR A 7 -7.17 15.46 -23.94
CA TYR A 7 -8.33 15.35 -23.05
C TYR A 7 -8.78 16.75 -22.59
N PRO A 8 -9.99 17.20 -22.95
CA PRO A 8 -10.44 18.56 -22.64
C PRO A 8 -10.39 18.89 -21.15
N GLY A 9 -10.73 17.95 -20.28
CA GLY A 9 -10.64 18.11 -18.84
C GLY A 9 -9.22 18.37 -18.34
N VAL A 10 -8.26 17.57 -18.82
CA VAL A 10 -6.83 17.73 -18.47
C VAL A 10 -6.30 19.08 -19.00
N LYS A 11 -6.63 19.41 -20.25
CA LYS A 11 -6.23 20.68 -20.84
C LYS A 11 -6.77 21.86 -20.06
N ASN A 12 -8.02 21.85 -19.64
CA ASN A 12 -8.63 22.93 -18.88
C ASN A 12 -7.95 23.12 -17.50
N ILE A 13 -7.53 22.02 -16.87
CA ILE A 13 -6.83 22.10 -15.58
C ILE A 13 -5.39 22.57 -15.75
N LEU A 14 -4.62 21.98 -16.68
CA LEU A 14 -3.19 22.26 -16.82
C LEU A 14 -2.89 23.58 -17.56
N CYS A 15 -3.79 24.02 -18.44
CA CYS A 15 -3.60 25.22 -19.24
C CYS A 15 -4.34 26.44 -18.72
N ASN A 16 -4.85 26.40 -17.49
CA ASN A 16 -5.48 27.56 -16.86
C ASN A 16 -4.42 28.57 -16.41
N ARG A 17 -4.72 29.86 -16.56
CA ARG A 17 -3.84 30.95 -16.10
C ARG A 17 -3.87 31.14 -14.59
N THR A 18 -4.92 30.72 -13.92
CA THR A 18 -5.07 30.82 -12.47
C THR A 18 -4.87 29.46 -11.85
N ASN A 19 -3.89 29.35 -10.96
CA ASN A 19 -3.71 28.15 -10.14
C ASN A 19 -4.44 28.34 -8.81
N ASN A 20 -5.42 27.47 -8.54
CA ASN A 20 -6.17 27.45 -7.29
C ASN A 20 -5.74 26.29 -6.38
N LEU A 21 -4.76 25.47 -6.80
CA LEU A 21 -4.21 24.37 -6.05
C LEU A 21 -2.82 24.76 -5.53
N ASP A 22 -2.71 24.91 -4.22
CA ASP A 22 -1.48 25.27 -3.53
C ASP A 22 -1.23 24.23 -2.41
N PHE A 23 -0.38 23.26 -2.69
CA PHE A 23 -0.07 22.21 -1.74
C PHE A 23 0.74 22.71 -0.54
N ASP A 24 1.58 23.73 -0.71
CA ASP A 24 2.35 24.29 0.39
C ASP A 24 1.39 24.90 1.44
N LYS A 25 0.43 25.67 0.98
CA LYS A 25 -0.60 26.26 1.82
C LYS A 25 -1.53 25.20 2.43
N ALA A 26 -1.91 24.19 1.66
CA ALA A 26 -2.72 23.08 2.16
C ALA A 26 -2.03 22.33 3.29
N LEU A 27 -0.72 22.09 3.17
CA LEU A 27 0.08 21.45 4.21
C LEU A 27 0.26 22.31 5.45
N GLU A 28 0.41 23.63 5.28
CA GLU A 28 0.56 24.57 6.40
C GLU A 28 -0.73 24.72 7.20
N LYS A 29 -1.87 24.74 6.52
CA LYS A 29 -3.18 24.96 7.16
C LYS A 29 -3.89 23.68 7.57
N GLY A 30 -3.40 22.51 7.13
CA GLY A 30 -4.10 21.24 7.33
C GLY A 30 -5.39 21.13 6.51
N GLU A 31 -5.40 21.70 5.31
CA GLU A 31 -6.56 21.67 4.42
C GLU A 31 -6.77 20.26 3.84
N ILE A 32 -8.02 19.91 3.56
CA ILE A 32 -8.38 18.65 2.91
C ILE A 32 -8.45 18.89 1.41
N THR A 33 -7.61 18.19 0.66
CA THR A 33 -7.61 18.20 -0.81
C THR A 33 -8.13 16.88 -1.34
N LEU A 34 -9.17 16.93 -2.17
CA LEU A 34 -9.72 15.76 -2.85
C LEU A 34 -9.39 15.82 -4.35
N LEU A 35 -8.68 14.80 -4.83
CA LEU A 35 -8.31 14.67 -6.23
C LEU A 35 -9.04 13.47 -6.85
N CYS A 36 -9.85 13.72 -7.86
CA CYS A 36 -10.55 12.68 -8.60
C CYS A 36 -9.99 12.56 -10.03
N THR A 37 -9.31 11.46 -10.32
CA THR A 37 -8.75 11.16 -11.64
C THR A 37 -9.56 10.05 -12.31
N ARG A 38 -10.84 10.29 -12.61
CA ARG A 38 -11.77 9.28 -13.14
C ARG A 38 -11.21 8.57 -14.37
N ARG A 39 -10.84 7.29 -14.19
CA ARG A 39 -10.27 6.46 -15.25
C ARG A 39 -11.22 6.27 -16.44
N GLY A 40 -12.53 6.21 -16.17
CA GLY A 40 -13.55 6.10 -17.22
C GLY A 40 -13.61 7.30 -18.15
N ASP A 41 -13.32 8.51 -17.65
CA ASP A 41 -13.38 9.74 -18.44
C ASP A 41 -12.04 10.06 -19.11
N LEU A 42 -10.93 9.73 -18.44
CA LEU A 42 -9.58 10.08 -18.91
C LEU A 42 -8.92 8.95 -19.72
N GLY A 43 -9.39 7.72 -19.57
CA GLY A 43 -8.70 6.55 -20.06
C GLY A 43 -7.50 6.16 -19.18
N PRO A 44 -6.97 4.93 -19.31
CA PRO A 44 -5.97 4.39 -18.37
C PRO A 44 -4.65 5.18 -18.36
N ASN A 45 -4.15 5.57 -19.51
CA ASN A 45 -2.85 6.25 -19.61
C ASN A 45 -2.92 7.69 -19.09
N ALA A 46 -3.99 8.43 -19.39
CA ALA A 46 -4.14 9.79 -18.91
C ALA A 46 -4.45 9.83 -17.41
N HIS A 47 -5.22 8.87 -16.90
CA HIS A 47 -5.45 8.67 -15.47
C HIS A 47 -4.10 8.50 -14.71
N LYS A 48 -3.27 7.55 -15.15
CA LYS A 48 -1.96 7.29 -14.54
C LYS A 48 -1.06 8.53 -14.58
N ALA A 49 -0.91 9.14 -15.75
CA ALA A 49 -0.02 10.28 -15.92
C ALA A 49 -0.49 11.50 -15.13
N PHE A 50 -1.79 11.75 -15.09
CA PHE A 50 -2.37 12.88 -14.37
C PHE A 50 -2.29 12.68 -12.85
N GLY A 51 -2.64 11.49 -12.36
CA GLY A 51 -2.50 11.17 -10.94
C GLY A 51 -1.05 11.23 -10.46
N LEU A 52 -0.10 10.68 -11.24
CA LEU A 52 1.32 10.75 -10.95
C LEU A 52 1.83 12.19 -10.91
N PHE A 53 1.37 13.05 -11.83
CA PHE A 53 1.72 14.46 -11.83
C PHE A 53 1.36 15.13 -10.49
N PHE A 54 0.15 14.90 -9.97
CA PHE A 54 -0.26 15.46 -8.68
C PHE A 54 0.49 14.86 -7.50
N ILE A 55 0.76 13.55 -7.52
CA ILE A 55 1.58 12.90 -6.49
C ILE A 55 2.97 13.54 -6.43
N LEU A 56 3.60 13.79 -7.58
CA LEU A 56 4.93 14.40 -7.63
C LEU A 56 4.93 15.89 -7.23
N LEU A 57 3.88 16.64 -7.58
CA LEU A 57 3.72 18.01 -7.08
C LEU A 57 3.57 18.05 -5.56
N MET A 58 2.71 17.19 -5.01
CA MET A 58 2.54 17.04 -3.57
C MET A 58 3.85 16.63 -2.90
N GLN A 59 4.61 15.71 -3.51
CA GLN A 59 5.92 15.29 -3.04
C GLN A 59 6.90 16.47 -2.96
N GLN A 60 6.93 17.33 -3.97
CA GLN A 60 7.79 18.52 -3.96
C GLN A 60 7.45 19.42 -2.76
N SER A 61 6.18 19.70 -2.52
CA SER A 61 5.73 20.49 -1.38
C SER A 61 6.05 19.83 -0.04
N ILE A 62 5.89 18.49 0.06
CA ILE A 62 6.25 17.75 1.27
C ILE A 62 7.75 17.84 1.56
N LEU A 63 8.59 17.63 0.56
CA LEU A 63 10.05 17.62 0.74
C LEU A 63 10.63 19.01 1.02
N SER A 64 9.97 20.06 0.56
CA SER A 64 10.35 21.46 0.84
C SER A 64 9.71 22.03 2.12
N ARG A 65 8.86 21.26 2.80
CA ARG A 65 8.06 21.70 3.94
C ARG A 65 8.93 22.21 5.09
N PRO A 66 8.76 23.48 5.53
CA PRO A 66 9.53 24.05 6.62
C PRO A 66 9.14 23.44 7.98
N GLY A 67 9.93 23.74 9.00
CA GLY A 67 9.67 23.32 10.37
C GLY A 67 10.27 21.95 10.74
N ASN A 68 9.86 21.43 11.88
CA ASN A 68 10.31 20.16 12.45
C ASN A 68 9.12 19.29 12.90
N ASP A 69 9.41 18.15 13.51
CA ASP A 69 8.39 17.20 13.94
C ASP A 69 7.39 17.76 14.98
N THR A 70 7.78 18.81 15.73
CA THR A 70 6.90 19.42 16.73
C THR A 70 6.04 20.53 16.15
N THR A 71 6.51 21.23 15.13
CA THR A 71 5.84 22.39 14.55
C THR A 71 4.95 22.05 13.36
N ARG A 72 5.25 20.96 12.63
CA ARG A 72 4.46 20.56 11.47
C ARG A 72 3.10 19.97 11.86
N ILE A 73 2.05 20.38 11.20
CA ILE A 73 0.72 19.76 11.31
C ILE A 73 0.77 18.36 10.66
N PRO A 74 0.30 17.28 11.31
CA PRO A 74 0.21 15.97 10.69
C PRO A 74 -0.64 16.02 9.42
N HIS A 75 -0.18 15.36 8.37
CA HIS A 75 -0.93 15.24 7.13
C HIS A 75 -1.06 13.77 6.74
N PHE A 76 -2.18 13.40 6.11
CA PHE A 76 -2.47 12.04 5.69
C PHE A 76 -2.69 12.02 4.18
N LEU A 77 -1.90 11.23 3.47
CA LEU A 77 -2.01 11.04 2.03
C LEU A 77 -2.62 9.66 1.76
N TYR A 78 -3.83 9.65 1.21
CA TYR A 78 -4.52 8.43 0.79
C TYR A 78 -4.38 8.30 -0.72
N ILE A 79 -3.87 7.16 -1.18
CA ILE A 79 -3.74 6.85 -2.61
C ILE A 79 -4.48 5.54 -2.86
N ASP A 80 -5.67 5.69 -3.43
CA ASP A 80 -6.48 4.58 -3.91
C ASP A 80 -5.88 4.02 -5.20
N THR A 81 -5.89 2.70 -5.36
CA THR A 81 -5.30 1.99 -6.51
C THR A 81 -3.84 2.40 -6.75
N PHE A 82 -3.04 2.44 -5.67
CA PHE A 82 -1.63 2.88 -5.71
C PHE A 82 -0.78 2.19 -6.81
N PRO A 83 -0.98 0.91 -7.16
CA PRO A 83 -0.25 0.25 -8.24
C PRO A 83 -0.24 1.00 -9.58
N ASP A 84 -1.27 1.80 -9.87
CA ASP A 84 -1.32 2.60 -11.09
C ASP A 84 -0.28 3.74 -11.12
N PHE A 85 0.27 4.11 -9.95
CA PHE A 85 1.18 5.24 -9.77
C PHE A 85 2.60 4.83 -9.36
N ILE A 86 2.91 3.53 -9.42
CA ILE A 86 4.24 3.03 -9.06
C ILE A 86 5.27 3.46 -10.11
N CYS A 87 6.26 4.21 -9.63
CA CYS A 87 7.47 4.51 -10.39
C CYS A 87 8.61 4.81 -9.40
N LYS A 88 9.85 4.81 -9.88
CA LYS A 88 11.02 5.11 -9.03
C LYS A 88 10.91 6.47 -8.31
N ALA A 89 10.26 7.45 -8.93
CA ALA A 89 10.08 8.77 -8.34
C ALA A 89 9.11 8.78 -7.15
N THR A 90 8.27 7.76 -6.96
CA THR A 90 7.34 7.63 -5.81
C THR A 90 7.95 6.91 -4.60
N GLU A 91 9.17 6.40 -4.69
CA GLU A 91 9.87 5.74 -3.57
C GLU A 91 9.98 6.62 -2.29
N PRO A 92 10.21 7.94 -2.36
CA PRO A 92 10.25 8.80 -1.17
C PRO A 92 8.98 8.78 -0.33
N ILE A 93 7.83 8.39 -0.89
CA ILE A 93 6.56 8.23 -0.17
C ILE A 93 6.73 7.30 1.05
N PHE A 94 7.49 6.22 0.89
CA PHE A 94 7.68 5.21 1.93
C PHE A 94 8.88 5.51 2.82
N THR A 95 9.95 6.03 2.23
CA THR A 95 11.24 6.13 2.91
C THR A 95 11.45 7.46 3.63
N VAL A 96 10.80 8.55 3.16
CA VAL A 96 11.13 9.91 3.58
C VAL A 96 9.97 10.67 4.22
N TYR A 97 8.73 10.47 3.79
CA TYR A 97 7.58 11.30 4.20
C TYR A 97 7.34 11.36 5.71
N ARG A 98 7.69 10.30 6.43
CA ARG A 98 7.60 10.27 7.89
C ARG A 98 8.36 11.43 8.56
N LYS A 99 9.52 11.81 8.02
CA LYS A 99 10.33 12.94 8.54
C LYS A 99 9.61 14.28 8.39
N TYR A 100 8.68 14.36 7.46
CA TYR A 100 7.88 15.56 7.20
C TYR A 100 6.48 15.50 7.83
N LYS A 101 6.27 14.54 8.74
CA LYS A 101 5.00 14.33 9.44
C LYS A 101 3.82 14.06 8.49
N VAL A 102 4.11 13.31 7.43
CA VAL A 102 3.11 12.83 6.48
C VAL A 102 3.02 11.32 6.61
N ALA A 103 1.82 10.84 6.94
CA ALA A 103 1.47 9.43 6.92
C ALA A 103 0.83 9.08 5.57
N THR A 104 1.12 7.89 5.05
CA THR A 104 0.58 7.46 3.76
C THR A 104 -0.26 6.20 3.95
N VAL A 105 -1.42 6.18 3.34
CA VAL A 105 -2.33 5.03 3.27
C VAL A 105 -2.45 4.63 1.81
N LEU A 106 -2.11 3.40 1.50
CA LEU A 106 -2.06 2.87 0.14
C LEU A 106 -3.03 1.69 0.03
N ASP A 107 -3.76 1.65 -1.07
CA ASP A 107 -4.60 0.53 -1.44
C ASP A 107 -3.99 -0.28 -2.58
N SER A 108 -4.06 -1.61 -2.48
CA SER A 108 -3.64 -2.56 -3.51
C SER A 108 -4.47 -3.83 -3.43
N GLN A 109 -4.80 -4.43 -4.55
CA GLN A 109 -5.59 -5.66 -4.59
C GLN A 109 -4.77 -6.92 -4.24
N ASN A 110 -3.48 -6.92 -4.57
CA ASN A 110 -2.56 -8.03 -4.30
C ASN A 110 -1.11 -7.54 -4.22
N LEU A 111 -0.21 -8.41 -3.74
CA LEU A 111 1.20 -8.06 -3.56
C LEU A 111 1.96 -7.94 -4.88
N SER A 112 1.59 -8.71 -5.91
CA SER A 112 2.27 -8.68 -7.20
C SER A 112 2.08 -7.36 -7.92
N GLN A 113 0.94 -6.67 -7.72
CA GLN A 113 0.72 -5.33 -8.27
C GLN A 113 1.70 -4.28 -7.72
N LEU A 114 2.23 -4.49 -6.52
CA LEU A 114 3.22 -3.59 -5.92
C LEU A 114 4.60 -3.70 -6.56
N GLU A 115 4.82 -4.65 -7.45
CA GLU A 115 6.08 -4.80 -8.19
C GLU A 115 6.22 -3.79 -9.34
N GLY A 116 5.12 -3.16 -9.76
CA GLY A 116 5.10 -2.21 -10.88
C GLY A 116 5.33 -2.86 -12.24
N GLU A 117 5.49 -2.05 -13.28
CA GLU A 117 5.76 -2.52 -14.64
C GLU A 117 7.23 -2.93 -14.77
N GLY A 118 7.56 -4.15 -14.43
CA GLY A 118 8.95 -4.63 -14.54
C GLY A 118 9.08 -6.08 -14.05
N ASN A 119 8.23 -6.95 -14.59
CA ASN A 119 8.08 -8.36 -14.24
C ASN A 119 9.28 -9.24 -14.64
N SER A 120 10.47 -8.94 -14.19
CA SER A 120 11.53 -9.93 -14.16
C SER A 120 11.82 -10.33 -12.72
N SER A 121 11.92 -11.62 -12.45
CA SER A 121 12.16 -12.23 -11.14
C SER A 121 13.39 -11.70 -10.37
N ASN A 122 14.17 -10.81 -10.98
CA ASN A 122 15.31 -10.08 -10.41
C ASN A 122 15.27 -8.57 -10.77
N GLY A 123 14.13 -8.05 -11.26
CA GLY A 123 14.00 -6.66 -11.68
C GLY A 123 13.72 -5.68 -10.52
N PRO A 124 13.73 -4.38 -10.81
CA PRO A 124 13.48 -3.33 -9.81
C PRO A 124 12.10 -3.46 -9.11
N GLY A 125 11.15 -4.16 -9.71
CA GLY A 125 9.80 -4.34 -9.19
C GLY A 125 9.72 -5.05 -7.84
N LYS A 126 10.41 -6.18 -7.68
CA LYS A 126 10.42 -6.92 -6.41
C LYS A 126 11.03 -6.09 -5.28
N HIS A 127 12.10 -5.36 -5.56
CA HIS A 127 12.71 -4.47 -4.59
C HIS A 127 11.75 -3.36 -4.14
N PHE A 128 10.95 -2.84 -5.06
CA PHE A 128 9.98 -1.80 -4.75
C PHE A 128 8.86 -2.34 -3.83
N ARG A 129 8.30 -3.51 -4.15
CA ARG A 129 7.34 -4.21 -3.29
C ARG A 129 7.91 -4.43 -1.88
N ASP A 130 9.12 -4.98 -1.79
CA ASP A 130 9.75 -5.28 -0.51
C ASP A 130 10.02 -3.99 0.29
N THR A 131 10.38 -2.89 -0.38
CA THR A 131 10.53 -1.57 0.24
C THR A 131 9.20 -1.06 0.80
N ILE A 132 8.10 -1.17 0.06
CA ILE A 132 6.77 -0.79 0.54
C ILE A 132 6.39 -1.61 1.78
N LEU A 133 6.49 -2.93 1.69
CA LEU A 133 6.07 -3.83 2.76
C LEU A 133 6.91 -3.66 4.03
N ALA A 134 8.20 -3.37 3.91
CA ALA A 134 9.08 -3.10 5.05
C ALA A 134 8.77 -1.76 5.74
N ASN A 135 8.33 -0.75 5.00
CA ASN A 135 8.06 0.58 5.54
C ASN A 135 6.58 0.79 5.98
N CYS A 136 5.65 0.03 5.44
CA CYS A 136 4.25 0.02 5.87
C CYS A 136 4.08 -0.86 7.11
N VAL A 137 4.22 -0.26 8.29
CA VAL A 137 4.15 -0.96 9.58
C VAL A 137 2.74 -1.52 9.85
N ASN A 138 1.70 -0.76 9.49
CA ASN A 138 0.32 -1.19 9.65
C ASN A 138 -0.16 -1.79 8.33
N LYS A 139 -0.64 -3.03 8.38
CA LYS A 139 -1.17 -3.75 7.22
C LYS A 139 -2.59 -4.20 7.53
N ILE A 140 -3.52 -3.89 6.65
CA ILE A 140 -4.93 -4.31 6.72
C ILE A 140 -5.16 -5.26 5.56
N ILE A 141 -5.56 -6.49 5.88
CA ILE A 141 -5.77 -7.56 4.92
C ILE A 141 -7.24 -7.94 4.97
N PHE A 142 -7.87 -7.95 3.82
CA PHE A 142 -9.23 -8.48 3.68
C PHE A 142 -9.18 -9.96 3.29
N GLY A 143 -10.24 -10.69 3.58
CA GLY A 143 -10.39 -12.09 3.17
C GLY A 143 -10.26 -12.24 1.64
N ASN A 144 -10.05 -13.48 1.17
CA ASN A 144 -9.83 -13.84 -0.24
C ASN A 144 -8.50 -13.31 -0.82
N ALA A 145 -7.43 -13.31 -0.02
CA ALA A 145 -6.08 -13.10 -0.55
C ALA A 145 -5.76 -14.13 -1.65
N LEU A 146 -4.99 -13.72 -2.65
CA LEU A 146 -4.57 -14.65 -3.70
C LEU A 146 -3.73 -15.79 -3.09
N PRO A 147 -3.87 -17.05 -3.58
CA PRO A 147 -3.08 -18.17 -3.10
C PRO A 147 -1.56 -17.93 -3.17
N GLU A 148 -1.12 -17.14 -4.14
CA GLU A 148 0.29 -16.78 -4.33
C GLU A 148 0.81 -15.84 -3.23
N ASP A 149 -0.06 -15.03 -2.63
CA ASP A 149 0.28 -14.08 -1.56
C ASP A 149 0.23 -14.74 -0.17
N LEU A 150 -0.49 -15.86 -0.02
CA LEU A 150 -0.69 -16.53 1.28
C LEU A 150 0.62 -16.89 1.99
N PRO A 151 1.64 -17.49 1.33
CA PRO A 151 2.89 -17.85 2.00
C PRO A 151 3.61 -16.64 2.61
N TRP A 152 3.50 -15.48 1.95
CA TRP A 152 4.07 -14.24 2.46
C TRP A 152 3.31 -13.75 3.70
N TRP A 153 1.98 -13.78 3.66
CA TRP A 153 1.15 -13.38 4.80
C TRP A 153 1.31 -14.31 6.00
N GLU A 154 1.41 -15.61 5.78
CA GLU A 154 1.69 -16.60 6.83
C GLU A 154 3.01 -16.32 7.53
N GLN A 155 4.04 -15.98 6.77
CA GLN A 155 5.36 -15.62 7.31
C GLN A 155 5.31 -14.31 8.11
N GLU A 156 4.61 -13.30 7.62
CA GLU A 156 4.50 -11.98 8.25
C GLU A 156 3.67 -12.03 9.54
N LEU A 157 2.56 -12.76 9.52
CA LEU A 157 1.63 -12.84 10.66
C LEU A 157 2.16 -13.77 11.77
N GLN A 158 3.13 -14.60 11.48
CA GLN A 158 3.68 -15.63 12.35
C GLN A 158 2.64 -16.64 12.82
N THR A 159 3.01 -17.91 12.95
CA THR A 159 2.14 -18.97 13.47
C THR A 159 2.09 -18.89 14.99
N LYS A 160 0.91 -18.72 15.56
CA LYS A 160 0.67 -18.88 16.99
C LYS A 160 0.58 -20.37 17.31
N ARG A 161 1.50 -20.88 18.13
CA ARG A 161 1.37 -22.26 18.64
C ARG A 161 0.27 -22.33 19.69
N GLU A 162 -0.83 -22.99 19.37
CA GLU A 162 -1.87 -23.33 20.34
C GLU A 162 -1.83 -24.83 20.65
N TRP A 163 -1.84 -25.15 21.94
CA TRP A 163 -1.96 -26.51 22.42
C TRP A 163 -3.41 -26.96 22.29
N GLN A 164 -3.69 -27.86 21.36
CA GLN A 164 -4.98 -28.53 21.29
C GLN A 164 -4.88 -29.94 21.89
N TRP A 165 -5.67 -30.17 22.91
CA TRP A 165 -5.83 -31.50 23.47
C TRP A 165 -6.74 -32.34 22.56
N LYS A 166 -6.17 -33.21 21.72
CA LYS A 166 -6.97 -34.24 21.03
C LYS A 166 -7.10 -35.45 21.93
N LYS A 167 -8.31 -35.74 22.35
CA LYS A 167 -8.64 -37.03 22.96
C LYS A 167 -8.75 -38.04 21.82
N SER A 168 -7.75 -38.87 21.62
CA SER A 168 -7.85 -40.05 20.75
C SER A 168 -8.18 -41.25 21.63
N TYR A 169 -9.33 -41.83 21.42
CA TYR A 169 -9.68 -43.11 22.03
C TYR A 169 -9.21 -44.22 21.09
N GLN A 170 -8.11 -44.84 21.42
CA GLN A 170 -7.71 -46.09 20.75
C GLN A 170 -8.21 -47.24 21.64
N MET A 171 -9.29 -47.89 21.22
CA MET A 171 -9.73 -49.11 21.84
C MET A 171 -8.78 -50.24 21.39
N ASP A 172 -7.90 -50.65 22.27
CA ASP A 172 -7.21 -51.93 22.14
C ASP A 172 -8.03 -52.99 22.88
N PRO A 173 -8.63 -53.96 22.18
CA PRO A 173 -9.47 -54.96 22.79
C PRO A 173 -8.74 -55.87 23.82
N SER A 174 -7.41 -55.82 23.80
CA SER A 174 -6.55 -56.65 24.69
C SER A 174 -6.05 -55.92 25.94
N LYS A 175 -6.26 -54.59 26.06
CA LYS A 175 -5.83 -53.78 27.24
C LYS A 175 -6.95 -52.93 27.75
N LYS A 176 -7.28 -53.05 29.01
CA LYS A 176 -8.23 -52.19 29.71
C LYS A 176 -7.72 -50.80 30.09
N ASP A 177 -6.60 -50.36 29.51
CA ASP A 177 -6.00 -49.05 29.80
C ASP A 177 -6.30 -48.06 28.69
N TYR A 178 -6.92 -46.95 29.07
CA TYR A 178 -7.17 -45.82 28.19
C TYR A 178 -5.90 -44.91 28.14
N GLY A 179 -5.18 -44.95 27.03
CA GLY A 179 -4.05 -44.06 26.78
C GLY A 179 -4.55 -42.70 26.27
N TYR A 180 -4.04 -41.60 26.84
CA TYR A 180 -4.21 -40.27 26.31
C TYR A 180 -2.95 -39.88 25.55
N ASP A 181 -3.03 -39.76 24.25
CA ASP A 181 -1.97 -39.15 23.45
C ASP A 181 -2.26 -37.66 23.24
N SER A 182 -1.41 -36.81 23.77
CA SER A 182 -1.42 -35.38 23.50
C SER A 182 -0.46 -35.07 22.38
N LYS A 183 -0.96 -34.78 21.19
CA LYS A 183 -0.14 -34.21 20.11
C LYS A 183 -0.40 -32.72 19.99
N ALA A 184 0.69 -31.92 20.05
CA ALA A 184 0.65 -30.54 19.67
C ALA A 184 0.54 -30.46 18.14
N SER A 185 -0.45 -29.77 17.62
CA SER A 185 -0.52 -29.45 16.18
C SER A 185 -0.37 -27.94 15.99
N ASP A 186 0.51 -27.54 15.08
CA ASP A 186 0.58 -26.17 14.64
C ASP A 186 -0.72 -25.86 13.85
N ILE A 187 -1.47 -24.87 14.29
CA ILE A 187 -2.66 -24.42 13.58
C ILE A 187 -2.22 -23.20 12.78
N GLY A 188 -2.10 -23.37 11.46
CA GLY A 188 -2.08 -22.24 10.54
C GLY A 188 -3.46 -21.58 10.53
N PHE A 189 -3.51 -20.27 10.50
CA PHE A 189 -4.76 -19.55 10.28
C PHE A 189 -5.29 -19.90 8.88
N ASN A 190 -6.53 -20.38 8.80
CA ASN A 190 -7.30 -20.45 7.57
C ASN A 190 -7.93 -19.11 7.27
#